data_28f850625749764686d7d85acc5d2818
#
_entry.id   28f850625749764686d7d85acc5d2818
#
_cell.length_a   1.000
_cell.length_b   1.000
_cell.length_c   1.000
_cell.angle_alpha   90.00
_cell.angle_beta   90.00
_cell.angle_gamma   90.00
#
_symmetry.space_group_name_H-M   'P 1'
#
loop_
_entity.id
_entity.type
_entity.pdbx_description
1 polymer ?
#
loop_
_entity_poly.entity_id
_entity_poly.type
_entity_poly.pdbx_seq_one_letter_code
_entity_poly.pdbx_strand_id
1 'polypeptide(L)'
;MKKKHLLFITSISILLAIVISACRKENPQLGSPPKETDAVFTYAPSDTNNNVIIFTATNPDIINMWDFGNGLTGEGAVVSSIYPNAGNYTVNLSVFNSGGSKTSSQEIIIEQTDPGLLDNPIYTMLTGGINGPGFKSWYIDSTTAGHFGVGPDPVSALGYTPEWWSAPEMAKPGCGMYDDRFVFYLNDYRFDMITNGDVYVHNTIADQYPGAFENLADFTAPYDNQLNESWSVIEGSDTTLTVSGNSFIGFGTGVNTYKIIELTENSMYLAFGHHTGELMWYLRLKPEN
;
A
#
# COMPACT_ATOMS: atom_id res chain seq x y z
N MET A 1 71.40 8.65 11.60
CA MET A 1 70.14 9.41 11.44
C MET A 1 69.48 9.13 10.08
N LYS A 2 70.15 9.07 8.96
CA LYS A 2 69.52 8.89 7.61
C LYS A 2 68.74 7.58 7.42
N LYS A 3 69.12 6.43 8.01
CA LYS A 3 68.37 5.15 7.92
C LYS A 3 67.02 5.15 8.64
N LYS A 4 66.87 5.89 9.76
CA LYS A 4 65.58 5.95 10.49
C LYS A 4 64.54 6.79 9.75
N HIS A 5 64.98 7.87 9.09
CA HIS A 5 64.08 8.68 8.25
C HIS A 5 63.61 7.95 7.00
N LEU A 6 64.48 7.14 6.39
CA LEU A 6 64.08 6.37 5.20
C LEU A 6 63.03 5.27 5.54
N LEU A 7 63.19 4.59 6.67
CA LEU A 7 62.20 3.63 7.15
C LEU A 7 60.86 4.27 7.52
N PHE A 8 60.87 5.47 8.09
CA PHE A 8 59.66 6.20 8.46
C PHE A 8 58.88 6.66 7.20
N ILE A 9 59.62 7.18 6.18
CA ILE A 9 59.01 7.61 4.91
C ILE A 9 58.43 6.43 4.14
N THR A 10 59.10 5.28 4.12
CA THR A 10 58.54 4.05 3.46
C THR A 10 57.31 3.50 4.18
N SER A 11 57.27 3.57 5.53
CA SER A 11 56.09 3.13 6.29
C SER A 11 54.88 4.06 6.07
N ILE A 12 55.08 5.39 5.97
CA ILE A 12 54.00 6.34 5.67
C ILE A 12 53.49 6.15 4.24
N SER A 13 54.37 5.90 3.26
CA SER A 13 53.98 5.64 1.86
C SER A 13 53.16 4.37 1.70
N ILE A 14 53.50 3.31 2.45
CA ILE A 14 52.73 2.05 2.45
C ILE A 14 51.36 2.23 3.12
N LEU A 15 51.30 2.98 4.22
CA LEU A 15 50.03 3.28 4.93
C LEU A 15 49.10 4.13 4.04
N LEU A 16 49.62 5.10 3.31
CA LEU A 16 48.88 5.96 2.38
C LEU A 16 48.34 5.14 1.20
N ALA A 17 49.12 4.20 0.68
CA ALA A 17 48.68 3.31 -0.41
C ALA A 17 47.54 2.38 0.00
N ILE A 18 47.50 1.90 1.26
CA ILE A 18 46.44 1.08 1.80
C ILE A 18 45.14 1.86 1.94
N VAL A 19 45.22 3.14 2.38
CA VAL A 19 44.02 3.98 2.54
C VAL A 19 43.39 4.33 1.18
N ILE A 20 44.15 4.51 0.14
CA ILE A 20 43.62 4.75 -1.22
C ILE A 20 42.96 3.51 -1.82
N SER A 21 43.39 2.30 -1.44
CA SER A 21 42.80 1.06 -1.91
C SER A 21 41.46 0.71 -1.22
N ALA A 22 41.20 1.26 -0.03
CA ALA A 22 40.00 0.99 0.76
C ALA A 22 38.74 1.76 0.28
N CYS A 23 38.90 2.75 -0.59
CA CYS A 23 37.77 3.53 -1.15
C CYS A 23 37.45 3.18 -2.61
N ARG A 24 37.57 1.92 -3.03
CA ARG A 24 36.90 1.48 -4.26
C ARG A 24 35.40 1.35 -3.95
N LYS A 25 34.66 2.40 -4.26
CA LYS A 25 33.21 2.32 -4.39
C LYS A 25 32.94 1.31 -5.52
N GLU A 26 32.53 0.10 -5.18
CA GLU A 26 32.01 -0.82 -6.18
C GLU A 26 30.78 -0.15 -6.78
N ASN A 27 30.86 0.25 -8.03
CA ASN A 27 29.68 0.64 -8.78
C ASN A 27 28.94 -0.67 -9.11
N PRO A 28 27.80 -0.94 -8.48
CA PRO A 28 27.02 -2.10 -8.85
C PRO A 28 26.69 -2.00 -10.34
N GLN A 29 27.09 -2.98 -11.12
CA GLN A 29 26.70 -3.09 -12.53
C GLN A 29 25.24 -3.50 -12.53
N LEU A 30 24.40 -2.68 -13.15
CA LEU A 30 23.02 -3.06 -13.43
C LEU A 30 23.04 -4.31 -14.33
N GLY A 31 22.18 -5.27 -14.07
CA GLY A 31 21.97 -6.43 -14.92
C GLY A 31 21.43 -6.03 -16.30
N SER A 32 21.28 -6.98 -17.20
CA SER A 32 20.53 -6.73 -18.43
C SER A 32 19.04 -6.59 -18.12
N PRO A 33 18.33 -5.65 -18.75
CA PRO A 33 16.89 -5.52 -18.57
C PRO A 33 16.13 -6.78 -19.01
N PRO A 34 14.92 -7.03 -18.51
CA PRO A 34 14.10 -8.15 -18.96
C PRO A 34 13.83 -8.07 -20.47
N LYS A 35 13.75 -9.25 -21.12
CA LYS A 35 13.41 -9.37 -22.54
C LYS A 35 11.89 -9.32 -22.71
N GLU A 36 11.42 -9.10 -23.95
CA GLU A 36 9.99 -9.22 -24.31
C GLU A 36 9.41 -10.58 -23.88
N THR A 37 10.19 -11.65 -24.04
CA THR A 37 9.79 -13.02 -23.70
C THR A 37 9.61 -13.26 -22.19
N ASP A 38 10.23 -12.43 -21.34
CA ASP A 38 10.12 -12.55 -19.89
C ASP A 38 8.77 -12.01 -19.38
N ALA A 39 8.15 -11.07 -20.11
CA ALA A 39 6.85 -10.50 -19.79
C ALA A 39 5.67 -11.25 -20.45
N VAL A 40 5.90 -12.40 -21.07
CA VAL A 40 4.82 -13.23 -21.65
C VAL A 40 4.09 -13.98 -20.54
N PHE A 41 2.77 -14.10 -20.68
CA PHE A 41 1.96 -14.88 -19.77
C PHE A 41 0.83 -15.63 -20.47
N THR A 42 0.28 -16.59 -19.80
CA THR A 42 -0.92 -17.34 -20.20
C THR A 42 -2.00 -17.19 -19.13
N TYR A 43 -3.25 -17.43 -19.51
CA TYR A 43 -4.35 -17.43 -18.57
C TYR A 43 -5.36 -18.55 -18.90
N ALA A 44 -6.07 -19.01 -17.88
CA ALA A 44 -7.16 -19.95 -17.99
C ALA A 44 -8.18 -19.75 -16.86
N PRO A 45 -9.47 -20.05 -17.07
CA PRO A 45 -10.42 -20.15 -15.98
C PRO A 45 -9.99 -21.20 -14.96
N SER A 46 -10.36 -20.99 -13.70
CA SER A 46 -10.18 -22.02 -12.67
C SER A 46 -11.13 -23.21 -12.91
N ASP A 47 -10.78 -24.36 -12.36
CA ASP A 47 -11.60 -25.59 -12.48
C ASP A 47 -12.98 -25.46 -11.78
N THR A 48 -13.16 -24.47 -10.92
CA THR A 48 -14.36 -24.31 -10.08
C THR A 48 -15.26 -23.16 -10.49
N ASN A 49 -14.72 -22.13 -11.16
CA ASN A 49 -15.48 -20.93 -11.54
C ASN A 49 -14.85 -20.26 -12.77
N ASN A 50 -15.63 -20.07 -13.83
CA ASN A 50 -15.18 -19.44 -15.08
C ASN A 50 -14.84 -17.95 -14.94
N ASN A 51 -15.32 -17.31 -13.89
CA ASN A 51 -15.03 -15.90 -13.58
C ASN A 51 -13.82 -15.71 -12.64
N VAL A 52 -13.18 -16.83 -12.25
CA VAL A 52 -11.90 -16.81 -11.54
C VAL A 52 -10.82 -17.21 -12.54
N ILE A 53 -9.97 -16.28 -12.92
CA ILE A 53 -8.92 -16.51 -13.94
C ILE A 53 -7.57 -16.71 -13.25
N ILE A 54 -6.89 -17.77 -13.63
CA ILE A 54 -5.52 -18.07 -13.19
C ILE A 54 -4.58 -17.55 -14.27
N PHE A 55 -3.61 -16.74 -13.87
CA PHE A 55 -2.56 -16.20 -14.72
C PHE A 55 -1.21 -16.84 -14.39
N THR A 56 -0.45 -17.16 -15.40
CA THR A 56 0.88 -17.79 -15.25
C THR A 56 1.90 -17.03 -16.07
N ALA A 57 2.87 -16.41 -15.41
CA ALA A 57 4.01 -15.75 -16.04
C ALA A 57 4.99 -16.81 -16.59
N THR A 58 5.56 -16.55 -17.75
CA THR A 58 6.53 -17.45 -18.39
C THR A 58 7.85 -17.53 -17.61
N ASN A 59 8.26 -16.43 -16.98
CA ASN A 59 9.51 -16.37 -16.21
C ASN A 59 9.22 -16.22 -14.70
N PRO A 60 9.27 -17.32 -13.91
CA PRO A 60 9.02 -17.28 -12.48
C PRO A 60 10.20 -16.74 -11.65
N ASP A 61 11.40 -16.58 -12.25
CA ASP A 61 12.65 -16.29 -11.54
C ASP A 61 12.89 -14.78 -11.35
N ILE A 62 11.96 -13.94 -11.82
CA ILE A 62 11.99 -12.49 -11.68
C ILE A 62 10.74 -11.97 -10.96
N ILE A 63 10.74 -10.73 -10.54
CA ILE A 63 9.56 -10.12 -9.90
C ILE A 63 8.48 -9.95 -10.97
N ASN A 64 7.30 -10.51 -10.70
CA ASN A 64 6.12 -10.45 -11.56
C ASN A 64 5.01 -9.65 -10.83
N MET A 65 4.66 -8.49 -11.38
CA MET A 65 3.61 -7.61 -10.85
C MET A 65 2.46 -7.55 -11.84
N TRP A 66 1.25 -7.70 -11.36
CA TRP A 66 0.05 -7.78 -12.16
C TRP A 66 -0.91 -6.63 -11.88
N ASP A 67 -1.50 -6.09 -12.95
CA ASP A 67 -2.72 -5.31 -12.93
C ASP A 67 -3.75 -6.08 -13.76
N PHE A 68 -4.84 -6.50 -13.12
CA PHE A 68 -5.83 -7.38 -13.74
C PHE A 68 -6.88 -6.63 -14.56
N GLY A 69 -6.81 -5.28 -14.61
CA GLY A 69 -7.76 -4.46 -15.35
C GLY A 69 -9.16 -4.37 -14.73
N ASN A 70 -9.34 -4.94 -13.56
CA ASN A 70 -10.60 -4.93 -12.79
C ASN A 70 -10.49 -4.16 -11.47
N GLY A 71 -9.41 -3.38 -11.30
CA GLY A 71 -9.08 -2.67 -10.06
C GLY A 71 -8.24 -3.48 -9.06
N LEU A 72 -8.05 -4.79 -9.30
CA LEU A 72 -7.20 -5.63 -8.47
C LEU A 72 -5.80 -5.75 -9.06
N THR A 73 -4.82 -5.95 -8.18
CA THR A 73 -3.40 -6.19 -8.52
C THR A 73 -2.91 -7.47 -7.86
N GLY A 74 -1.75 -7.97 -8.30
CA GLY A 74 -1.15 -9.18 -7.72
C GLY A 74 0.36 -9.22 -7.93
N GLU A 75 1.02 -10.12 -7.18
CA GLU A 75 2.45 -10.38 -7.29
C GLU A 75 2.71 -11.89 -7.29
N GLY A 76 3.63 -12.34 -8.12
CA GLY A 76 4.06 -13.73 -8.21
C GLY A 76 3.93 -14.32 -9.60
N ALA A 77 4.57 -15.48 -9.81
CA ALA A 77 4.61 -16.14 -11.12
C ALA A 77 3.26 -16.79 -11.49
N VAL A 78 2.50 -17.24 -10.50
CA VAL A 78 1.14 -17.79 -10.67
C VAL A 78 0.21 -17.08 -9.71
N VAL A 79 -0.80 -16.43 -10.23
CA VAL A 79 -1.76 -15.64 -9.48
C VAL A 79 -3.17 -15.88 -10.01
N SER A 80 -4.18 -15.50 -9.22
CA SER A 80 -5.57 -15.53 -9.69
C SER A 80 -6.25 -14.20 -9.43
N SER A 81 -7.22 -13.87 -10.28
CA SER A 81 -8.11 -12.72 -10.07
C SER A 81 -9.56 -13.11 -10.34
N ILE A 82 -10.48 -12.46 -9.66
CA ILE A 82 -11.92 -12.65 -9.81
C ILE A 82 -12.49 -11.55 -10.71
N TYR A 83 -13.43 -11.94 -11.57
CA TYR A 83 -14.13 -11.02 -12.48
C TYR A 83 -15.65 -11.18 -12.32
N PRO A 84 -16.25 -10.50 -11.35
CA PRO A 84 -17.67 -10.65 -11.06
C PRO A 84 -18.58 -10.23 -12.22
N ASN A 85 -18.15 -9.25 -13.01
CA ASN A 85 -18.93 -8.71 -14.12
C ASN A 85 -18.44 -9.25 -15.47
N ALA A 86 -19.37 -9.50 -16.39
CA ALA A 86 -19.06 -9.73 -17.79
C ALA A 86 -18.43 -8.47 -18.40
N GLY A 87 -17.42 -8.64 -19.28
CA GLY A 87 -16.76 -7.50 -19.92
C GLY A 87 -15.42 -7.89 -20.53
N ASN A 88 -14.77 -6.88 -21.12
CA ASN A 88 -13.40 -6.99 -21.63
C ASN A 88 -12.47 -6.31 -20.62
N TYR A 89 -11.42 -7.00 -20.25
CA TYR A 89 -10.44 -6.52 -19.27
C TYR A 89 -9.03 -6.57 -19.87
N THR A 90 -8.29 -5.48 -19.75
CA THR A 90 -6.88 -5.46 -20.16
C THR A 90 -6.00 -5.82 -18.97
N VAL A 91 -5.38 -6.99 -19.04
CA VAL A 91 -4.45 -7.47 -18.00
C VAL A 91 -3.04 -7.08 -18.37
N ASN A 92 -2.30 -6.47 -17.46
CA ASN A 92 -0.90 -6.08 -17.61
C ASN A 92 -0.02 -6.91 -16.69
N LEU A 93 1.06 -7.46 -17.26
CA LEU A 93 2.16 -8.05 -16.51
C LEU A 93 3.39 -7.16 -16.64
N SER A 94 3.86 -6.64 -15.52
CA SER A 94 5.14 -5.93 -15.40
C SER A 94 6.16 -6.80 -14.69
N VAL A 95 7.27 -7.08 -15.35
CA VAL A 95 8.37 -7.88 -14.80
C VAL A 95 9.58 -7.02 -14.49
N PHE A 96 10.28 -7.34 -13.41
CA PHE A 96 11.41 -6.55 -12.92
C PHE A 96 12.60 -7.45 -12.59
N ASN A 97 13.79 -6.96 -12.90
CA ASN A 97 15.05 -7.50 -12.42
C ASN A 97 16.05 -6.36 -12.13
N SER A 98 17.29 -6.68 -11.76
CA SER A 98 18.33 -5.69 -11.46
C SER A 98 18.72 -4.78 -12.64
N GLY A 99 18.29 -5.11 -13.85
CA GLY A 99 18.57 -4.35 -15.07
C GLY A 99 17.44 -3.42 -15.52
N GLY A 100 16.25 -3.54 -14.93
CA GLY A 100 15.10 -2.74 -15.32
C GLY A 100 13.77 -3.49 -15.30
N SER A 101 12.81 -3.00 -16.06
CA SER A 101 11.48 -3.59 -16.16
C SER A 101 11.01 -3.75 -17.60
N LYS A 102 10.00 -4.60 -17.79
CA LYS A 102 9.28 -4.82 -19.03
C LYS A 102 7.81 -5.08 -18.74
N THR A 103 6.90 -4.53 -19.55
CA THR A 103 5.45 -4.75 -19.41
C THR A 103 4.87 -5.31 -20.69
N SER A 104 3.93 -6.25 -20.57
CA SER A 104 3.06 -6.71 -21.66
C SER A 104 1.60 -6.64 -21.24
N SER A 105 0.71 -6.62 -22.24
CA SER A 105 -0.74 -6.51 -22.02
C SER A 105 -1.45 -7.56 -22.87
N GLN A 106 -2.53 -8.14 -22.32
CA GLN A 106 -3.46 -9.00 -23.06
C GLN A 106 -4.91 -8.63 -22.67
N GLU A 107 -5.80 -8.66 -23.64
CA GLU A 107 -7.24 -8.53 -23.37
C GLU A 107 -7.80 -9.93 -23.06
N ILE A 108 -8.62 -10.03 -22.00
CA ILE A 108 -9.41 -11.19 -21.65
C ILE A 108 -10.89 -10.86 -21.72
N ILE A 109 -11.73 -11.83 -22.05
CA ILE A 109 -13.18 -11.66 -22.16
C ILE A 109 -13.84 -12.52 -21.09
N ILE A 110 -14.65 -11.90 -20.25
CA ILE A 110 -15.54 -12.56 -19.30
C ILE A 110 -16.95 -12.55 -19.89
N GLU A 111 -17.45 -13.72 -20.20
CA GLU A 111 -18.71 -13.84 -20.96
C GLU A 111 -19.97 -13.63 -20.11
N GLN A 112 -19.90 -13.91 -18.79
CA GLN A 112 -21.07 -13.89 -17.91
C GLN A 112 -20.76 -13.16 -16.60
N THR A 113 -21.76 -12.45 -16.06
CA THR A 113 -21.69 -11.86 -14.72
C THR A 113 -21.96 -12.94 -13.67
N ASP A 114 -21.11 -13.02 -12.65
CA ASP A 114 -21.29 -13.88 -11.47
C ASP A 114 -21.29 -13.01 -10.20
N PRO A 115 -22.45 -12.50 -9.79
CA PRO A 115 -22.54 -11.66 -8.58
C PRO A 115 -22.19 -12.42 -7.30
N GLY A 116 -22.21 -13.76 -7.31
CA GLY A 116 -21.82 -14.58 -6.16
C GLY A 116 -20.37 -14.35 -5.71
N LEU A 117 -19.50 -13.92 -6.63
CA LEU A 117 -18.11 -13.55 -6.30
C LEU A 117 -17.98 -12.27 -5.48
N LEU A 118 -19.03 -11.44 -5.42
CA LEU A 118 -19.10 -10.24 -4.58
C LEU A 118 -19.79 -10.51 -3.23
N ASP A 119 -20.35 -11.70 -3.03
CA ASP A 119 -20.96 -12.11 -1.76
C ASP A 119 -19.89 -12.55 -0.75
N ASN A 120 -19.11 -11.59 -0.31
CA ASN A 120 -18.02 -11.76 0.64
C ASN A 120 -18.35 -10.97 1.92
N PRO A 121 -18.23 -11.56 3.11
CA PRO A 121 -18.50 -10.87 4.38
C PRO A 121 -17.71 -9.58 4.57
N ILE A 122 -16.42 -9.55 4.19
CA ILE A 122 -15.58 -8.35 4.30
C ILE A 122 -16.08 -7.27 3.35
N TYR A 123 -16.44 -7.62 2.11
CA TYR A 123 -16.99 -6.67 1.15
C TYR A 123 -18.33 -6.11 1.63
N THR A 124 -19.18 -6.98 2.22
CA THR A 124 -20.45 -6.57 2.81
C THR A 124 -20.24 -5.57 3.96
N MET A 125 -19.28 -5.81 4.85
CA MET A 125 -18.98 -4.88 5.94
C MET A 125 -18.42 -3.56 5.42
N LEU A 126 -17.52 -3.58 4.42
CA LEU A 126 -16.90 -2.37 3.87
C LEU A 126 -17.87 -1.51 3.05
N THR A 127 -18.77 -2.14 2.25
CA THR A 127 -19.55 -1.45 1.20
C THR A 127 -21.06 -1.51 1.40
N GLY A 128 -21.56 -2.27 2.38
CA GLY A 128 -22.97 -2.59 2.52
C GLY A 128 -23.42 -3.80 1.68
N GLY A 129 -22.50 -4.35 0.85
CA GLY A 129 -22.70 -5.61 0.14
C GLY A 129 -23.65 -5.56 -1.05
N ILE A 130 -23.76 -6.70 -1.73
CA ILE A 130 -24.55 -6.86 -2.97
C ILE A 130 -26.07 -6.74 -2.73
N ASN A 131 -26.54 -7.08 -1.53
CA ASN A 131 -27.95 -6.99 -1.16
C ASN A 131 -28.30 -5.67 -0.47
N GLY A 132 -27.34 -4.78 -0.30
CA GLY A 132 -27.48 -3.47 0.31
C GLY A 132 -27.23 -2.32 -0.70
N PRO A 133 -26.78 -1.16 -0.24
CA PRO A 133 -26.54 -0.01 -1.11
C PRO A 133 -25.36 -0.20 -2.08
N GLY A 134 -24.47 -1.16 -1.84
CA GLY A 134 -23.26 -1.40 -2.64
C GLY A 134 -22.19 -0.32 -2.46
N PHE A 135 -22.36 0.59 -1.52
CA PHE A 135 -21.34 1.54 -1.09
C PHE A 135 -21.53 1.93 0.36
N LYS A 136 -20.45 2.32 1.04
CA LYS A 136 -20.47 2.81 2.41
C LYS A 136 -19.41 3.88 2.59
N SER A 137 -19.79 5.00 3.21
CA SER A 137 -18.91 6.10 3.61
C SER A 137 -18.44 5.87 5.04
N TRP A 138 -17.13 5.92 5.25
CA TRP A 138 -16.49 5.79 6.56
C TRP A 138 -15.80 7.10 6.93
N TYR A 139 -15.75 7.41 8.22
CA TYR A 139 -15.01 8.55 8.76
C TYR A 139 -14.40 8.19 10.11
N ILE A 140 -13.42 8.98 10.57
CA ILE A 140 -12.75 8.71 11.84
C ILE A 140 -13.71 8.90 13.01
N ASP A 141 -13.79 7.91 13.89
CA ASP A 141 -14.63 7.96 15.08
C ASP A 141 -14.00 8.83 16.18
N SER A 142 -13.80 10.12 15.90
CA SER A 142 -13.13 11.08 16.79
C SER A 142 -13.79 11.24 18.15
N THR A 143 -15.06 10.81 18.29
CA THR A 143 -15.82 10.87 19.55
C THR A 143 -15.55 9.68 20.48
N THR A 144 -14.76 8.71 20.05
CA THR A 144 -14.36 7.55 20.85
C THR A 144 -12.89 7.68 21.27
N ALA A 145 -12.58 7.54 22.55
CA ALA A 145 -11.20 7.47 23.01
C ALA A 145 -10.46 6.27 22.36
N GLY A 146 -9.21 6.46 21.95
CA GLY A 146 -8.45 5.46 21.22
C GLY A 146 -8.76 5.39 19.72
N HIS A 147 -9.47 6.38 19.18
CA HIS A 147 -9.74 6.48 17.75
C HIS A 147 -8.49 6.70 16.89
N PHE A 148 -7.44 7.22 17.47
CA PHE A 148 -6.13 7.42 16.86
C PHE A 148 -5.03 7.06 17.86
N GLY A 149 -3.89 6.56 17.40
CA GLY A 149 -2.80 6.22 18.28
C GLY A 149 -1.56 5.72 17.59
N VAL A 150 -0.48 5.53 18.35
CA VAL A 150 0.82 5.08 17.85
C VAL A 150 1.49 4.11 18.82
N GLY A 151 2.18 3.14 18.28
CA GLY A 151 2.99 2.15 18.98
C GLY A 151 4.22 1.75 18.18
N PRO A 152 4.98 0.73 18.64
CA PRO A 152 6.17 0.26 17.95
C PRO A 152 5.84 -0.50 16.67
N ASP A 153 6.74 -0.41 15.66
CA ASP A 153 6.83 -1.31 14.53
C ASP A 153 8.26 -1.90 14.47
N PRO A 154 8.42 -3.23 14.55
CA PRO A 154 7.38 -4.26 14.66
C PRO A 154 6.61 -4.20 15.98
N VAL A 155 5.36 -4.64 15.95
CA VAL A 155 4.49 -4.67 17.14
C VAL A 155 5.12 -5.51 18.25
N SER A 156 4.92 -5.10 19.50
CA SER A 156 5.42 -5.81 20.67
C SER A 156 4.64 -7.10 20.97
N ALA A 157 4.98 -7.77 22.05
CA ALA A 157 4.24 -8.93 22.56
C ALA A 157 2.79 -8.60 22.97
N LEU A 158 2.43 -7.31 23.10
CA LEU A 158 1.07 -6.86 23.39
C LEU A 158 0.18 -6.84 22.12
N GLY A 159 0.78 -7.12 20.95
CA GLY A 159 0.08 -7.15 19.67
C GLY A 159 -0.25 -5.76 19.14
N TYR A 160 -1.28 -5.67 18.31
CA TYR A 160 -1.68 -4.43 17.65
C TYR A 160 -2.41 -3.48 18.61
N THR A 161 -1.64 -2.75 19.40
CA THR A 161 -2.14 -1.77 20.39
C THR A 161 -1.33 -0.48 20.35
N PRO A 162 -1.94 0.70 20.56
CA PRO A 162 -1.24 1.99 20.57
C PRO A 162 -0.51 2.20 21.91
N GLU A 163 0.62 1.51 22.09
CA GLU A 163 1.35 1.45 23.37
C GLU A 163 1.99 2.77 23.80
N TRP A 164 2.36 3.63 22.85
CA TRP A 164 3.09 4.86 23.16
C TRP A 164 2.17 6.05 23.38
N TRP A 165 1.08 6.10 22.63
CA TRP A 165 0.06 7.13 22.79
C TRP A 165 -1.26 6.66 22.20
N SER A 166 -2.34 6.94 22.92
CA SER A 166 -3.72 6.68 22.52
C SER A 166 -4.54 7.96 22.70
N ALA A 167 -5.20 8.41 21.65
CA ALA A 167 -5.91 9.69 21.61
C ALA A 167 -7.10 9.70 22.55
N PRO A 168 -7.26 10.72 23.43
CA PRO A 168 -8.54 11.00 24.03
C PRO A 168 -9.56 11.44 22.97
N GLU A 169 -10.84 11.51 23.33
CA GLU A 169 -11.88 12.04 22.45
C GLU A 169 -11.48 13.40 21.87
N MET A 170 -11.72 13.60 20.58
CA MET A 170 -11.45 14.85 19.86
C MET A 170 -10.01 15.39 20.01
N ALA A 171 -9.01 14.53 20.16
CA ALA A 171 -7.62 14.91 20.45
C ALA A 171 -6.97 15.82 19.41
N LYS A 172 -7.44 15.79 18.17
CA LYS A 172 -6.84 16.50 17.03
C LYS A 172 -7.87 17.42 16.34
N PRO A 173 -8.47 18.39 17.05
CA PRO A 173 -9.49 19.25 16.47
C PRO A 173 -8.89 20.16 15.38
N GLY A 174 -9.56 20.22 14.21
CA GLY A 174 -9.14 21.07 13.09
C GLY A 174 -7.86 20.63 12.40
N CYS A 175 -7.53 19.33 12.46
CA CYS A 175 -6.34 18.79 11.80
C CYS A 175 -6.56 18.36 10.34
N GLY A 176 -7.81 18.41 9.83
CA GLY A 176 -8.18 17.96 8.50
C GLY A 176 -8.77 16.55 8.48
N MET A 177 -8.19 15.57 9.15
CA MET A 177 -8.60 14.16 9.04
C MET A 177 -9.99 13.83 9.60
N TYR A 178 -10.61 14.70 10.43
CA TYR A 178 -11.88 14.36 11.08
C TYR A 178 -13.12 14.64 10.21
N ASP A 179 -13.00 15.47 9.21
CA ASP A 179 -14.06 15.73 8.24
C ASP A 179 -13.87 14.99 6.91
N ASP A 180 -12.78 14.23 6.79
CA ASP A 180 -12.56 13.32 5.66
C ASP A 180 -13.61 12.22 5.59
N ARG A 181 -13.86 11.76 4.35
CA ARG A 181 -14.70 10.59 4.05
C ARG A 181 -13.97 9.61 3.15
N PHE A 182 -14.12 8.33 3.48
CA PHE A 182 -13.52 7.20 2.79
C PHE A 182 -14.65 6.31 2.27
N VAL A 183 -14.96 6.44 0.99
CA VAL A 183 -16.13 5.77 0.41
C VAL A 183 -15.68 4.55 -0.38
N PHE A 184 -16.11 3.38 0.08
CA PHE A 184 -15.86 2.11 -0.57
C PHE A 184 -17.09 1.69 -1.37
N TYR A 185 -16.90 1.44 -2.67
CA TYR A 185 -17.93 0.93 -3.57
C TYR A 185 -17.63 -0.52 -3.93
N LEU A 186 -18.66 -1.35 -3.91
CA LEU A 186 -18.56 -2.75 -4.32
C LEU A 186 -18.33 -2.89 -5.83
N ASN A 187 -18.99 -2.02 -6.61
CA ASN A 187 -18.81 -2.01 -8.05
C ASN A 187 -17.42 -1.51 -8.42
N ASP A 188 -16.73 -2.27 -9.26
CA ASP A 188 -15.38 -2.01 -9.77
C ASP A 188 -14.34 -1.78 -8.67
N TYR A 189 -14.63 -2.21 -7.43
CA TYR A 189 -13.76 -1.99 -6.26
C TYR A 189 -13.32 -0.54 -6.13
N ARG A 190 -14.20 0.40 -6.48
CA ARG A 190 -13.88 1.83 -6.47
C ARG A 190 -13.75 2.37 -5.07
N PHE A 191 -12.81 3.30 -4.90
CA PHE A 191 -12.56 4.04 -3.66
C PHE A 191 -12.53 5.54 -3.95
N ASP A 192 -13.22 6.32 -3.12
CA ASP A 192 -13.14 7.78 -3.14
C ASP A 192 -12.66 8.28 -1.76
N MET A 193 -11.58 9.06 -1.74
CA MET A 193 -11.12 9.82 -0.58
C MET A 193 -11.58 11.27 -0.75
N ILE A 194 -12.47 11.72 0.12
CA ILE A 194 -13.04 13.08 0.13
C ILE A 194 -12.40 13.82 1.30
N THR A 195 -11.57 14.82 0.99
CA THR A 195 -10.69 15.51 1.94
C THR A 195 -11.25 16.82 2.46
N ASN A 196 -12.34 17.30 1.87
CA ASN A 196 -12.92 18.64 2.15
C ASN A 196 -11.91 19.80 2.04
N GLY A 197 -10.79 19.57 1.34
CA GLY A 197 -9.79 20.58 0.98
C GLY A 197 -8.46 20.45 1.69
N ASP A 198 -8.36 19.62 2.73
CA ASP A 198 -7.09 19.37 3.41
C ASP A 198 -7.00 17.95 4.00
N VAL A 199 -5.81 17.55 4.43
CA VAL A 199 -5.51 16.26 5.06
C VAL A 199 -4.55 16.46 6.23
N TYR A 200 -4.43 15.44 7.09
CA TYR A 200 -3.45 15.39 8.16
C TYR A 200 -2.34 14.40 7.84
N VAL A 201 -1.09 14.84 7.86
CA VAL A 201 0.08 14.05 7.45
C VAL A 201 1.18 14.10 8.50
N HIS A 202 1.92 13.01 8.61
CA HIS A 202 3.07 12.92 9.52
C HIS A 202 4.16 13.93 9.14
N ASN A 203 4.82 14.51 10.14
CA ASN A 203 5.80 15.57 9.97
C ASN A 203 6.98 15.18 9.04
N THR A 204 7.36 13.90 8.97
CA THR A 204 8.47 13.42 8.14
C THR A 204 8.19 13.40 6.63
N ILE A 205 6.92 13.53 6.22
CA ILE A 205 6.52 13.60 4.81
C ILE A 205 5.83 14.91 4.44
N ALA A 206 5.77 15.86 5.36
CA ALA A 206 5.08 17.14 5.15
C ALA A 206 5.66 17.96 3.99
N ASP A 207 6.94 17.80 3.70
CA ASP A 207 7.64 18.43 2.57
C ASP A 207 7.15 17.96 1.19
N GLN A 208 6.48 16.80 1.14
CA GLN A 208 5.85 16.28 -0.07
C GLN A 208 4.48 16.93 -0.36
N TYR A 209 3.94 17.71 0.58
CA TYR A 209 2.61 18.35 0.51
C TYR A 209 2.75 19.87 0.44
N PRO A 210 2.64 20.47 -0.75
CA PRO A 210 2.75 21.93 -0.92
C PRO A 210 1.73 22.68 -0.07
N GLY A 211 2.18 23.66 0.70
CA GLY A 211 1.31 24.45 1.57
C GLY A 211 1.02 23.81 2.94
N ALA A 212 1.67 22.68 3.27
CA ALA A 212 1.57 22.09 4.59
C ALA A 212 2.02 23.07 5.69
N PHE A 213 1.31 23.08 6.80
CA PHE A 213 1.64 23.87 7.99
C PHE A 213 1.52 23.03 9.25
N GLU A 214 2.36 23.32 10.24
CA GLU A 214 2.36 22.59 11.51
C GLU A 214 1.04 22.76 12.25
N ASN A 215 0.47 21.66 12.67
CA ASN A 215 -0.77 21.59 13.43
C ASN A 215 -0.74 20.37 14.37
N LEU A 216 -0.80 20.61 15.70
CA LEU A 216 -0.92 19.55 16.73
C LEU A 216 0.15 18.44 16.62
N ALA A 217 1.43 18.84 16.49
CA ALA A 217 2.64 18.02 16.38
C ALA A 217 2.90 17.32 15.03
N ASP A 218 1.94 17.41 14.11
CA ASP A 218 2.06 16.96 12.72
C ASP A 218 1.63 18.09 11.78
N PHE A 219 1.22 17.80 10.57
CA PHE A 219 0.93 18.84 9.58
C PHE A 219 -0.45 18.67 8.95
N THR A 220 -1.19 19.79 8.86
CA THR A 220 -2.35 19.91 7.98
C THR A 220 -1.87 20.44 6.64
N ALA A 221 -2.34 19.83 5.55
CA ALA A 221 -1.92 20.20 4.20
C ALA A 221 -3.13 20.31 3.26
N PRO A 222 -3.17 21.34 2.39
CA PRO A 222 -4.15 21.40 1.30
C PRO A 222 -4.05 20.14 0.44
N TYR A 223 -5.18 19.49 0.16
CA TYR A 223 -5.21 18.27 -0.62
C TYR A 223 -6.55 18.09 -1.33
N ASP A 224 -6.48 17.82 -2.63
CA ASP A 224 -7.68 17.58 -3.43
C ASP A 224 -8.25 16.18 -3.17
N ASN A 225 -9.56 16.01 -3.38
CA ASN A 225 -10.21 14.72 -3.35
C ASN A 225 -9.51 13.74 -4.29
N GLN A 226 -9.31 12.51 -3.84
CA GLN A 226 -8.83 11.43 -4.70
C GLN A 226 -10.05 10.57 -5.06
N LEU A 227 -10.52 10.69 -6.31
CA LEU A 227 -11.74 10.05 -6.77
C LEU A 227 -11.45 9.00 -7.83
N ASN A 228 -12.29 7.96 -7.88
CA ASN A 228 -12.17 6.83 -8.81
C ASN A 228 -10.85 6.03 -8.63
N GLU A 229 -10.30 6.05 -7.45
CA GLU A 229 -9.26 5.13 -7.04
C GLU A 229 -9.85 3.72 -6.82
N SER A 230 -9.02 2.75 -6.52
CA SER A 230 -9.46 1.40 -6.22
C SER A 230 -9.10 0.97 -4.80
N TRP A 231 -9.82 -0.02 -4.30
CA TRP A 231 -9.46 -0.73 -3.08
C TRP A 231 -9.33 -2.23 -3.35
N SER A 232 -8.51 -2.89 -2.55
CA SER A 232 -8.38 -4.34 -2.56
C SER A 232 -8.19 -4.89 -1.15
N VAL A 233 -8.61 -6.13 -0.94
CA VAL A 233 -8.41 -6.86 0.32
C VAL A 233 -7.70 -8.17 0.00
N ILE A 234 -6.65 -8.46 0.76
CA ILE A 234 -6.00 -9.77 0.78
C ILE A 234 -6.36 -10.42 2.10
N GLU A 235 -7.11 -11.52 2.02
CA GLU A 235 -7.54 -12.29 3.18
C GLU A 235 -6.47 -13.28 3.61
N GLY A 236 -6.32 -13.46 4.93
CA GLY A 236 -5.36 -14.39 5.50
C GLY A 236 -5.23 -14.25 7.02
N SER A 237 -4.15 -14.76 7.58
CA SER A 237 -3.80 -14.53 8.99
C SER A 237 -3.61 -13.04 9.30
N ASP A 238 -3.21 -12.28 8.31
CA ASP A 238 -3.07 -10.83 8.32
C ASP A 238 -3.89 -10.25 7.17
N THR A 239 -5.21 -10.10 7.39
CA THR A 239 -6.08 -9.48 6.39
C THR A 239 -5.70 -8.03 6.20
N THR A 240 -5.38 -7.63 4.97
CA THR A 240 -4.96 -6.29 4.62
C THR A 240 -5.91 -5.63 3.63
N LEU A 241 -6.11 -4.33 3.80
CA LEU A 241 -6.84 -3.43 2.92
C LEU A 241 -5.83 -2.49 2.27
N THR A 242 -5.85 -2.37 0.96
CA THR A 242 -5.01 -1.42 0.22
C THR A 242 -5.89 -0.47 -0.60
N VAL A 243 -5.54 0.80 -0.65
CA VAL A 243 -6.14 1.80 -1.55
C VAL A 243 -5.10 2.26 -2.57
N SER A 244 -5.55 2.64 -3.79
CA SER A 244 -4.64 2.97 -4.88
C SER A 244 -4.30 4.45 -4.98
N GLY A 245 -3.42 4.79 -5.92
CA GLY A 245 -3.04 6.14 -6.29
C GLY A 245 -2.38 6.92 -5.17
N ASN A 246 -2.79 8.17 -5.05
CA ASN A 246 -2.32 9.06 -3.97
C ASN A 246 -3.29 9.07 -2.78
N SER A 247 -4.25 8.14 -2.73
CA SER A 247 -5.20 8.06 -1.63
C SER A 247 -4.61 7.34 -0.41
N PHE A 248 -5.13 7.69 0.75
CA PHE A 248 -4.83 7.04 2.04
C PHE A 248 -6.03 7.19 2.98
N ILE A 249 -6.03 6.48 4.10
CA ILE A 249 -7.14 6.51 5.07
C ILE A 249 -6.68 7.27 6.31
N GLY A 250 -7.29 8.44 6.54
CA GLY A 250 -7.13 9.28 7.72
C GLY A 250 -5.78 9.98 7.83
N PHE A 251 -4.76 9.32 8.36
CA PHE A 251 -3.46 9.93 8.64
C PHE A 251 -2.40 9.51 7.61
N GLY A 252 -1.85 10.48 6.88
CA GLY A 252 -0.82 10.23 5.87
C GLY A 252 0.54 9.91 6.50
N THR A 253 1.07 8.72 6.26
CA THR A 253 2.39 8.25 6.73
C THR A 253 3.29 7.77 5.59
N GLY A 254 2.86 7.97 4.34
CA GLY A 254 3.55 7.50 3.14
C GLY A 254 3.25 6.04 2.81
N VAL A 255 2.22 5.44 3.44
CA VAL A 255 1.71 4.10 3.11
C VAL A 255 0.22 4.15 2.82
N ASN A 256 -0.25 3.20 2.02
CA ASN A 256 -1.65 3.06 1.60
C ASN A 256 -2.21 1.64 1.84
N THR A 257 -1.48 0.82 2.62
CA THR A 257 -1.86 -0.54 2.99
C THR A 257 -2.06 -0.63 4.49
N TYR A 258 -3.18 -1.22 4.89
CA TYR A 258 -3.69 -1.25 6.26
C TYR A 258 -3.98 -2.68 6.67
N LYS A 259 -3.51 -3.09 7.84
CA LYS A 259 -3.99 -4.31 8.47
C LYS A 259 -5.37 -4.04 9.08
N ILE A 260 -6.33 -4.87 8.76
CA ILE A 260 -7.65 -4.87 9.41
C ILE A 260 -7.52 -5.62 10.74
N ILE A 261 -7.63 -4.90 11.85
CA ILE A 261 -7.66 -5.50 13.19
C ILE A 261 -9.08 -5.93 13.55
N GLU A 262 -10.05 -5.09 13.23
CA GLU A 262 -11.48 -5.32 13.46
C GLU A 262 -12.27 -4.71 12.32
N LEU A 263 -13.24 -5.44 11.81
CA LEU A 263 -14.21 -4.94 10.85
C LEU A 263 -15.58 -5.52 11.16
N THR A 264 -16.54 -4.64 11.37
CA THR A 264 -17.95 -4.95 11.59
C THR A 264 -18.81 -4.05 10.71
N GLU A 265 -20.11 -4.18 10.77
CA GLU A 265 -21.02 -3.28 10.06
C GLU A 265 -20.89 -1.81 10.51
N ASN A 266 -20.47 -1.57 11.76
CA ASN A 266 -20.49 -0.26 12.40
C ASN A 266 -19.12 0.22 12.90
N SER A 267 -18.06 -0.55 12.73
CA SER A 267 -16.72 -0.22 13.21
C SER A 267 -15.65 -0.82 12.30
N MET A 268 -14.62 -0.05 12.02
CA MET A 268 -13.41 -0.50 11.36
C MET A 268 -12.20 -0.03 12.18
N TYR A 269 -11.32 -0.96 12.58
CA TYR A 269 -10.08 -0.65 13.29
C TYR A 269 -8.89 -1.11 12.45
N LEU A 270 -8.04 -0.16 12.09
CA LEU A 270 -6.91 -0.35 11.20
C LEU A 270 -5.58 -0.15 11.94
N ALA A 271 -4.57 -0.93 11.58
CA ALA A 271 -3.17 -0.62 11.87
C ALA A 271 -2.41 -0.45 10.57
N PHE A 272 -1.48 0.51 10.53
CA PHE A 272 -0.66 0.78 9.36
C PHE A 272 0.70 1.32 9.78
N GLY A 273 1.72 0.96 8.99
CA GLY A 273 3.08 1.35 9.25
C GLY A 273 3.35 2.82 8.91
N HIS A 274 4.57 3.20 9.16
CA HIS A 274 5.17 4.43 8.68
C HIS A 274 6.19 4.06 7.59
N HIS A 275 6.43 4.95 6.62
CA HIS A 275 7.38 4.67 5.53
C HIS A 275 8.80 4.33 5.99
N THR A 276 9.19 4.71 7.23
CA THR A 276 10.49 4.32 7.82
C THR A 276 10.47 2.96 8.50
N GLY A 277 9.30 2.34 8.74
CA GLY A 277 9.16 1.05 9.39
C GLY A 277 9.45 1.06 10.90
N GLU A 278 9.32 2.20 11.58
CA GLU A 278 9.59 2.33 13.02
C GLU A 278 8.32 2.55 13.86
N LEU A 279 7.24 2.98 13.21
CA LEU A 279 6.00 3.39 13.83
C LEU A 279 4.82 2.58 13.28
N MET A 280 4.00 2.06 14.18
CA MET A 280 2.70 1.48 13.88
C MET A 280 1.61 2.44 14.34
N TRP A 281 0.81 2.93 13.40
CA TRP A 281 -0.31 3.82 13.65
C TRP A 281 -1.62 3.06 13.69
N TYR A 282 -2.60 3.60 14.38
CA TYR A 282 -3.90 2.99 14.63
C TYR A 282 -5.02 3.98 14.39
N LEU A 283 -6.08 3.57 13.68
CA LEU A 283 -7.27 4.37 13.43
C LEU A 283 -8.54 3.57 13.65
N ARG A 284 -9.52 4.18 14.30
CA ARG A 284 -10.89 3.70 14.34
C ARG A 284 -11.79 4.56 13.47
N LEU A 285 -12.58 3.89 12.65
CA LEU A 285 -13.57 4.52 11.79
C LEU A 285 -14.95 3.94 12.12
N LYS A 286 -15.96 4.74 11.82
CA LYS A 286 -17.37 4.32 11.83
C LYS A 286 -18.04 4.74 10.52
N PRO A 287 -19.13 4.05 10.12
CA PRO A 287 -19.84 4.43 8.91
C PRO A 287 -20.65 5.70 9.14
N GLU A 288 -20.84 6.46 8.08
CA GLU A 288 -21.82 7.54 8.01
C GLU A 288 -23.21 6.93 7.86
N ASN A 289 -24.17 7.37 8.68
CA ASN A 289 -25.55 6.85 8.70
C ASN A 289 -26.41 7.45 7.59
#